data_bcbe2b68ff97e2ef8039a76287568556
#
_entry.id   bcbe2b68ff97e2ef8039a76287568556
#
_cell.length_a   1.000
_cell.length_b   1.000
_cell.length_c   1.000
_cell.angle_alpha   90.00
_cell.angle_beta   90.00
_cell.angle_gamma   90.00
#
_symmetry.space_group_name_H-M   'P 1'
#
loop_
_entity.id
_entity.type
_entity.pdbx_description
1 polymer ?
#
loop_
_entity_poly.entity_id
_entity_poly.type
_entity_poly.pdbx_seq_one_letter_code
_entity_poly.pdbx_strand_id
1 'polypeptide(L)'
;LYKIRVERKEGFINKTGAVVIPSSFDKAYNFKEDLAKIKNGSRYGFINKSGKTVVPAQYAKVSGFSEGLSAVKNDGKWFYIDKTGAKTIDVVCNFAYPFHEGLARIQVGTLFGFINTSGIIVIKPQFEGAYDFSEGKARVKKGDKWGFIDLKGALVIKPTYDFVRDFSEGLAVFRVGNERTGKWGFIDNTGKVIVKAQFDKVFPFSEGRALVRVGDFKNGKFGYVDKMGKIVVKPQFDSAYHFSEGLANVAVGVGSDRKWGYVDVAGKVVVAKQFSKPSDFINGLALVRI
;
A
#
# COMPACT_ATOMS: atom_id res chain seq x y z
N LEU A 1 9.55 -6.04 -16.75
CA LEU A 1 8.97 -7.34 -17.08
C LEU A 1 7.55 -7.43 -16.57
N TYR A 2 6.67 -8.09 -17.30
CA TYR A 2 5.27 -8.30 -16.96
C TYR A 2 5.04 -9.78 -16.66
N LYS A 3 4.30 -10.04 -15.60
CA LYS A 3 3.99 -11.41 -15.17
C LYS A 3 3.00 -12.07 -16.13
N ILE A 4 3.26 -13.32 -16.49
CA ILE A 4 2.34 -14.18 -17.24
C ILE A 4 2.08 -15.47 -16.48
N ARG A 5 0.98 -16.14 -16.84
CA ARG A 5 0.62 -17.45 -16.31
C ARG A 5 0.24 -18.40 -17.46
N VAL A 6 0.90 -19.53 -17.48
CA VAL A 6 0.64 -20.61 -18.44
C VAL A 6 0.54 -21.91 -17.63
N GLU A 7 -0.52 -22.72 -17.85
CA GLU A 7 -0.72 -24.03 -17.20
C GLU A 7 -0.47 -24.05 -15.68
N ARG A 8 -1.00 -23.05 -14.96
CA ARG A 8 -0.86 -22.87 -13.51
C ARG A 8 0.54 -22.45 -13.03
N LYS A 9 1.53 -22.31 -13.93
CA LYS A 9 2.86 -21.79 -13.63
C LYS A 9 2.98 -20.33 -14.05
N GLU A 10 3.80 -19.58 -13.35
CA GLU A 10 4.03 -18.17 -13.60
C GLU A 10 5.46 -17.91 -14.09
N GLY A 11 5.59 -16.95 -14.99
CA GLY A 11 6.85 -16.48 -15.60
C GLY A 11 6.73 -15.02 -15.99
N PHE A 12 7.61 -14.55 -16.87
CA PHE A 12 7.63 -13.14 -17.26
C PHE A 12 7.89 -12.94 -18.74
N ILE A 13 7.21 -11.93 -19.31
CA ILE A 13 7.44 -11.41 -20.66
C ILE A 13 7.98 -9.98 -20.59
N ASN A 14 8.57 -9.52 -21.69
CA ASN A 14 8.90 -8.12 -21.89
C ASN A 14 7.71 -7.34 -22.47
N LYS A 15 7.90 -6.05 -22.73
CA LYS A 15 6.86 -5.17 -23.31
C LYS A 15 6.49 -5.49 -24.77
N THR A 16 7.28 -6.29 -25.47
CA THR A 16 6.94 -6.77 -26.82
C THR A 16 6.17 -8.09 -26.81
N GLY A 17 5.91 -8.66 -25.61
CA GLY A 17 5.26 -9.95 -25.45
C GLY A 17 6.21 -11.16 -25.52
N ALA A 18 7.52 -10.93 -25.76
CA ALA A 18 8.49 -12.05 -25.79
C ALA A 18 8.72 -12.63 -24.38
N VAL A 19 8.72 -13.94 -24.27
CA VAL A 19 9.00 -14.64 -23.01
C VAL A 19 10.46 -14.44 -22.63
N VAL A 20 10.70 -13.81 -21.47
CA VAL A 20 12.04 -13.61 -20.90
C VAL A 20 12.33 -14.67 -19.85
N ILE A 21 11.35 -15.00 -19.04
CA ILE A 21 11.45 -16.03 -18.01
C ILE A 21 10.30 -17.02 -18.21
N PRO A 22 10.59 -18.27 -18.57
CA PRO A 22 9.56 -19.29 -18.79
C PRO A 22 8.65 -19.47 -17.58
N SER A 23 7.42 -19.83 -17.79
CA SER A 23 6.42 -20.11 -16.74
C SER A 23 6.75 -21.45 -16.05
N SER A 24 7.62 -21.39 -15.05
CA SER A 24 8.13 -22.57 -14.30
C SER A 24 7.84 -22.50 -12.80
N PHE A 25 7.44 -21.35 -12.27
CA PHE A 25 7.20 -21.15 -10.84
C PHE A 25 5.73 -21.37 -10.48
N ASP A 26 5.44 -21.91 -9.30
CA ASP A 26 4.07 -22.00 -8.78
C ASP A 26 3.46 -20.61 -8.56
N LYS A 27 4.28 -19.67 -8.10
CA LYS A 27 3.96 -18.24 -8.06
C LYS A 27 5.20 -17.40 -8.30
N ALA A 28 5.04 -16.31 -9.03
CA ALA A 28 6.03 -15.25 -9.18
C ALA A 28 5.39 -13.92 -8.78
N TYR A 29 6.17 -13.03 -8.21
CA TYR A 29 5.73 -11.71 -7.78
C TYR A 29 6.47 -10.64 -8.59
N ASN A 30 5.95 -9.43 -8.62
CA ASN A 30 6.59 -8.33 -9.33
C ASN A 30 8.02 -8.10 -8.82
N PHE A 31 8.88 -7.69 -9.73
CA PHE A 31 10.24 -7.29 -9.39
C PHE A 31 10.23 -6.10 -8.44
N LYS A 32 11.00 -6.20 -7.37
CA LYS A 32 11.36 -5.10 -6.48
C LYS A 32 12.86 -5.11 -6.32
N GLU A 33 13.49 -3.96 -6.46
CA GLU A 33 14.94 -3.81 -6.36
C GLU A 33 15.74 -4.87 -7.15
N ASP A 34 15.27 -5.12 -8.40
CA ASP A 34 15.83 -6.06 -9.39
C ASP A 34 15.63 -7.55 -9.09
N LEU A 35 15.00 -7.90 -8.00
CA LEU A 35 14.68 -9.28 -7.63
C LEU A 35 13.18 -9.53 -7.60
N ALA A 36 12.76 -10.69 -8.10
CA ALA A 36 11.40 -11.17 -7.99
C ALA A 36 11.32 -12.33 -7.00
N LYS A 37 10.43 -12.21 -6.03
CA LYS A 37 10.06 -13.32 -5.16
C LYS A 37 9.40 -14.42 -5.98
N ILE A 38 9.82 -15.66 -5.79
CA ILE A 38 9.21 -16.84 -6.39
C ILE A 38 8.78 -17.84 -5.31
N LYS A 39 7.85 -18.73 -5.68
CA LYS A 39 7.42 -19.85 -4.86
C LYS A 39 7.50 -21.14 -5.68
N ASN A 40 8.10 -22.17 -5.11
CA ASN A 40 8.08 -23.54 -5.62
C ASN A 40 7.70 -24.47 -4.46
N GLY A 41 6.62 -25.24 -4.65
CA GLY A 41 6.02 -26.01 -3.56
C GLY A 41 5.61 -25.11 -2.41
N SER A 42 6.08 -25.40 -1.21
CA SER A 42 5.82 -24.61 0.00
C SER A 42 6.86 -23.54 0.29
N ARG A 43 7.95 -23.47 -0.50
CA ARG A 43 9.13 -22.65 -0.21
C ARG A 43 9.24 -21.44 -1.14
N TYR A 44 9.86 -20.39 -0.62
CA TYR A 44 10.09 -19.12 -1.31
C TYR A 44 11.58 -18.88 -1.53
N GLY A 45 11.91 -18.24 -2.65
CA GLY A 45 13.24 -17.77 -3.02
C GLY A 45 13.16 -16.54 -3.91
N PHE A 46 14.27 -16.21 -4.57
CA PHE A 46 14.34 -15.03 -5.42
C PHE A 46 15.12 -15.30 -6.70
N ILE A 47 14.67 -14.66 -7.79
CA ILE A 47 15.32 -14.65 -9.10
C ILE A 47 15.63 -13.21 -9.53
N ASN A 48 16.62 -13.04 -10.39
CA ASN A 48 16.90 -11.76 -11.05
C ASN A 48 16.10 -11.61 -12.37
N LYS A 49 16.24 -10.47 -13.04
CA LYS A 49 15.52 -10.15 -14.29
C LYS A 49 15.87 -11.07 -15.48
N SER A 50 16.98 -11.81 -15.43
CA SER A 50 17.31 -12.83 -16.44
C SER A 50 16.72 -14.21 -16.11
N GLY A 51 16.03 -14.36 -14.98
CA GLY A 51 15.47 -15.63 -14.51
C GLY A 51 16.47 -16.51 -13.72
N LYS A 52 17.70 -16.02 -13.52
CA LYS A 52 18.70 -16.74 -12.72
C LYS A 52 18.26 -16.73 -11.25
N THR A 53 18.27 -17.90 -10.62
CA THR A 53 18.05 -18.02 -9.18
C THR A 53 19.20 -17.37 -8.43
N VAL A 54 18.89 -16.35 -7.63
CA VAL A 54 19.82 -15.68 -6.73
C VAL A 54 19.74 -16.30 -5.34
N VAL A 55 18.50 -16.53 -4.88
CA VAL A 55 18.23 -17.19 -3.60
C VAL A 55 17.35 -18.40 -3.87
N PRO A 56 17.84 -19.63 -3.61
CA PRO A 56 17.04 -20.85 -3.77
C PRO A 56 15.72 -20.79 -3.01
N ALA A 57 14.69 -21.49 -3.50
CA ALA A 57 13.40 -21.60 -2.82
C ALA A 57 13.52 -22.51 -1.59
N GLN A 58 13.97 -21.95 -0.48
CA GLN A 58 14.26 -22.65 0.77
C GLN A 58 13.53 -22.10 2.00
N TYR A 59 13.00 -20.89 1.94
CA TYR A 59 12.38 -20.22 3.09
C TYR A 59 10.88 -20.51 3.20
N ALA A 60 10.39 -20.69 4.43
CA ALA A 60 8.96 -20.90 4.70
C ALA A 60 8.11 -19.63 4.46
N LYS A 61 8.69 -18.45 4.74
CA LYS A 61 8.10 -17.15 4.44
C LYS A 61 9.20 -16.16 4.06
N VAL A 62 8.87 -15.22 3.18
CA VAL A 62 9.74 -14.11 2.82
C VAL A 62 8.91 -12.83 2.60
N SER A 63 9.47 -11.69 2.92
CA SER A 63 8.99 -10.41 2.41
C SER A 63 9.46 -10.18 0.97
N GLY A 64 9.11 -9.09 0.32
CA GLY A 64 9.89 -8.59 -0.82
C GLY A 64 11.12 -7.86 -0.31
N PHE A 65 12.11 -7.65 -1.19
CA PHE A 65 13.23 -6.75 -0.89
C PHE A 65 12.73 -5.32 -0.70
N SER A 66 13.28 -4.66 0.28
CA SER A 66 13.08 -3.24 0.57
C SER A 66 14.34 -2.74 1.26
N GLU A 67 14.90 -1.65 0.76
CA GLU A 67 16.16 -1.06 1.26
C GLU A 67 17.32 -2.08 1.30
N GLY A 68 17.40 -2.92 0.27
CA GLY A 68 18.46 -3.93 0.12
C GLY A 68 18.29 -5.19 0.97
N LEU A 69 17.25 -5.26 1.81
CA LEU A 69 17.03 -6.36 2.77
C LEU A 69 15.67 -7.05 2.56
N SER A 70 15.62 -8.33 2.84
CA SER A 70 14.36 -9.09 2.88
C SER A 70 14.24 -9.87 4.19
N ALA A 71 13.11 -9.71 4.90
CA ALA A 71 12.79 -10.56 6.03
C ALA A 71 12.43 -11.96 5.54
N VAL A 72 13.08 -12.99 6.09
CA VAL A 72 12.84 -14.39 5.76
C VAL A 72 12.61 -15.21 7.02
N LYS A 73 11.80 -16.27 6.91
CA LYS A 73 11.56 -17.21 8.00
C LYS A 73 12.03 -18.60 7.61
N ASN A 74 12.88 -19.18 8.43
CA ASN A 74 13.27 -20.60 8.34
C ASN A 74 13.29 -21.22 9.73
N ASP A 75 12.89 -22.49 9.86
CA ASP A 75 12.88 -23.24 11.10
C ASP A 75 12.27 -22.46 12.29
N GLY A 76 11.17 -21.77 12.01
CA GLY A 76 10.44 -20.99 13.00
C GLY A 76 11.03 -19.60 13.32
N LYS A 77 12.25 -19.31 12.91
CA LYS A 77 12.98 -18.06 13.22
C LYS A 77 12.95 -17.08 12.07
N TRP A 78 12.83 -15.81 12.39
CA TRP A 78 12.96 -14.71 11.44
C TRP A 78 14.37 -14.14 11.45
N PHE A 79 14.87 -13.74 10.29
CA PHE A 79 16.12 -13.00 10.10
C PHE A 79 16.05 -12.24 8.77
N TYR A 80 17.03 -11.38 8.52
CA TYR A 80 17.11 -10.66 7.24
C TYR A 80 18.28 -11.18 6.41
N ILE A 81 18.07 -11.19 5.11
CA ILE A 81 19.07 -11.48 4.09
C ILE A 81 19.27 -10.27 3.19
N ASP A 82 20.48 -10.14 2.66
CA ASP A 82 20.78 -9.19 1.59
C ASP A 82 20.41 -9.74 0.20
N LYS A 83 20.65 -8.94 -0.82
CA LYS A 83 20.34 -9.32 -2.23
C LYS A 83 21.17 -10.51 -2.76
N THR A 84 22.24 -10.90 -2.09
CA THR A 84 23.03 -12.11 -2.42
C THR A 84 22.45 -13.37 -1.79
N GLY A 85 21.54 -13.21 -0.83
CA GLY A 85 20.99 -14.27 0.00
C GLY A 85 21.78 -14.51 1.29
N ALA A 86 22.82 -13.71 1.56
CA ALA A 86 23.59 -13.80 2.79
C ALA A 86 22.76 -13.28 3.97
N LYS A 87 22.80 -13.99 5.09
CA LYS A 87 22.16 -13.58 6.34
C LYS A 87 22.91 -12.38 6.93
N THR A 88 22.18 -11.31 7.22
CA THR A 88 22.74 -10.05 7.71
C THR A 88 22.30 -9.70 9.13
N ILE A 89 21.04 -9.96 9.49
CA ILE A 89 20.47 -9.56 10.78
C ILE A 89 19.71 -10.73 11.40
N ASP A 90 20.10 -11.12 12.61
CA ASP A 90 19.31 -12.02 13.45
C ASP A 90 18.27 -11.23 14.24
N VAL A 91 17.03 -11.72 14.27
CA VAL A 91 15.94 -11.05 14.99
C VAL A 91 15.19 -12.06 15.86
N VAL A 92 15.11 -11.77 17.15
CA VAL A 92 14.25 -12.53 18.07
C VAL A 92 12.87 -11.88 18.10
N CYS A 93 11.96 -12.41 17.26
CA CYS A 93 10.61 -11.89 17.13
C CYS A 93 9.62 -12.95 16.63
N ASN A 94 8.32 -12.69 16.81
CA ASN A 94 7.26 -13.52 16.26
C ASN A 94 7.01 -13.23 14.77
N PHE A 95 7.17 -11.95 14.36
CA PHE A 95 7.07 -11.49 12.98
C PHE A 95 8.07 -10.37 12.69
N ALA A 96 8.71 -10.42 11.52
CA ALA A 96 9.56 -9.39 10.96
C ALA A 96 8.97 -8.89 9.64
N TYR A 97 9.03 -7.59 9.41
CA TYR A 97 8.44 -6.89 8.27
C TYR A 97 9.53 -6.21 7.42
N PRO A 98 9.23 -5.77 6.19
CA PRO A 98 10.19 -5.04 5.36
C PRO A 98 10.70 -3.76 6.03
N PHE A 99 11.87 -3.31 5.60
CA PHE A 99 12.39 -1.99 5.96
C PHE A 99 11.68 -0.89 5.18
N HIS A 100 11.40 0.22 5.88
CA HIS A 100 10.88 1.46 5.33
C HIS A 100 11.50 2.62 6.09
N GLU A 101 12.13 3.54 5.36
CA GLU A 101 12.81 4.72 5.93
C GLU A 101 13.85 4.35 7.00
N GLY A 102 14.63 3.29 6.74
CA GLY A 102 15.70 2.80 7.62
C GLY A 102 15.23 1.96 8.81
N LEU A 103 13.92 1.76 8.98
CA LEU A 103 13.35 1.01 10.10
C LEU A 103 12.45 -0.13 9.63
N ALA A 104 12.57 -1.28 10.27
CA ALA A 104 11.67 -2.41 10.08
C ALA A 104 10.85 -2.67 11.33
N ARG A 105 9.56 -2.79 11.15
CA ARG A 105 8.64 -3.19 12.21
C ARG A 105 8.88 -4.66 12.59
N ILE A 106 8.92 -4.93 13.89
CA ILE A 106 8.96 -6.28 14.45
C ILE A 106 7.79 -6.46 15.43
N GLN A 107 7.33 -7.70 15.57
CA GLN A 107 6.36 -8.06 16.60
C GLN A 107 7.01 -9.04 17.60
N VAL A 108 6.96 -8.70 18.89
CA VAL A 108 7.43 -9.54 19.99
C VAL A 108 6.24 -9.75 20.94
N GLY A 109 5.83 -10.99 21.12
CA GLY A 109 4.57 -11.29 21.75
C GLY A 109 3.40 -10.67 20.97
N THR A 110 2.62 -9.83 21.63
CA THR A 110 1.50 -9.09 21.03
C THR A 110 1.85 -7.65 20.64
N LEU A 111 3.06 -7.18 20.98
CA LEU A 111 3.45 -5.78 20.83
C LEU A 111 4.39 -5.56 19.65
N PHE A 112 4.27 -4.39 19.05
CA PHE A 112 5.09 -3.93 17.93
C PHE A 112 6.14 -2.93 18.38
N GLY A 113 7.34 -3.06 17.80
CA GLY A 113 8.46 -2.16 17.91
C GLY A 113 9.20 -2.09 16.58
N PHE A 114 10.37 -1.43 16.56
CA PHE A 114 11.14 -1.25 15.33
C PHE A 114 12.64 -1.43 15.56
N ILE A 115 13.29 -2.02 14.56
CA ILE A 115 14.74 -2.19 14.47
C ILE A 115 15.28 -1.37 13.30
N ASN A 116 16.56 -0.98 13.39
CA ASN A 116 17.29 -0.39 12.26
C ASN A 116 17.95 -1.46 11.38
N THR A 117 18.61 -1.05 10.30
CA THR A 117 19.31 -1.91 9.35
C THR A 117 20.53 -2.64 9.93
N SER A 118 20.98 -2.29 11.14
CA SER A 118 22.00 -3.04 11.90
C SER A 118 21.37 -4.06 12.87
N GLY A 119 20.03 -4.20 12.89
CA GLY A 119 19.32 -5.12 13.80
C GLY A 119 19.14 -4.58 15.23
N ILE A 120 19.52 -3.32 15.49
CA ILE A 120 19.38 -2.71 16.83
C ILE A 120 17.91 -2.28 17.00
N ILE A 121 17.33 -2.60 18.15
CA ILE A 121 16.00 -2.11 18.55
C ILE A 121 16.07 -0.63 18.81
N VAL A 122 15.51 0.18 17.90
CA VAL A 122 15.40 1.64 18.04
C VAL A 122 14.16 2.01 18.85
N ILE A 123 13.06 1.31 18.60
CA ILE A 123 11.80 1.53 19.29
C ILE A 123 11.38 0.20 19.92
N LYS A 124 11.40 0.13 21.25
CA LYS A 124 11.04 -1.08 21.99
C LYS A 124 9.60 -1.49 21.66
N PRO A 125 9.31 -2.83 21.59
CA PRO A 125 7.95 -3.32 21.44
C PRO A 125 7.05 -2.81 22.58
N GLN A 126 6.07 -1.98 22.24
CA GLN A 126 5.20 -1.30 23.19
C GLN A 126 3.82 -0.91 22.64
N PHE A 127 3.58 -1.08 21.34
CA PHE A 127 2.32 -0.71 20.70
C PHE A 127 1.48 -1.94 20.36
N GLU A 128 0.17 -1.91 20.61
CA GLU A 128 -0.76 -2.98 20.25
C GLU A 128 -1.01 -3.08 18.74
N GLY A 129 -0.67 -2.02 17.99
CA GLY A 129 -0.68 -1.99 16.54
C GLY A 129 0.34 -0.99 16.04
N ALA A 130 1.00 -1.32 14.97
CA ALA A 130 1.90 -0.41 14.26
C ALA A 130 1.89 -0.74 12.77
N TYR A 131 2.26 0.26 11.97
CA TYR A 131 2.48 0.12 10.53
C TYR A 131 3.84 0.69 10.16
N ASP A 132 4.24 0.49 8.92
CA ASP A 132 5.55 0.89 8.46
C ASP A 132 5.66 2.42 8.37
N PHE A 133 6.86 2.95 8.41
CA PHE A 133 7.11 4.38 8.27
C PHE A 133 6.75 4.87 6.87
N SER A 134 6.19 6.05 6.81
CA SER A 134 5.87 6.80 5.59
C SER A 134 5.93 8.29 5.89
N GLU A 135 6.70 9.04 5.12
CA GLU A 135 6.92 10.48 5.31
C GLU A 135 7.41 10.83 6.74
N GLY A 136 8.35 10.03 7.27
CA GLY A 136 8.97 10.22 8.58
C GLY A 136 8.09 9.83 9.77
N LYS A 137 6.94 9.20 9.55
CA LYS A 137 6.01 8.84 10.62
C LYS A 137 5.46 7.43 10.47
N ALA A 138 5.25 6.75 11.59
CA ALA A 138 4.52 5.48 11.63
C ALA A 138 3.26 5.63 12.48
N ARG A 139 2.15 5.16 11.98
CA ARG A 139 0.92 5.07 12.79
C ARG A 139 1.04 3.95 13.80
N VAL A 140 0.66 4.26 15.03
CA VAL A 140 0.72 3.33 16.15
C VAL A 140 -0.58 3.33 16.92
N LYS A 141 -0.94 2.17 17.49
CA LYS A 141 -2.09 2.00 18.37
C LYS A 141 -1.64 1.87 19.81
N LYS A 142 -2.27 2.63 20.70
CA LYS A 142 -2.09 2.52 22.15
C LYS A 142 -3.46 2.54 22.80
N GLY A 143 -3.82 1.46 23.47
CA GLY A 143 -5.20 1.19 23.84
C GLY A 143 -6.08 1.08 22.59
N ASP A 144 -7.24 1.73 22.59
CA ASP A 144 -8.18 1.68 21.46
C ASP A 144 -7.96 2.79 20.42
N LYS A 145 -6.96 3.64 20.59
CA LYS A 145 -6.74 4.81 19.76
C LYS A 145 -5.45 4.75 18.96
N TRP A 146 -5.49 5.40 17.80
CA TRP A 146 -4.38 5.55 16.88
C TRP A 146 -3.78 6.95 16.96
N GLY A 147 -2.47 7.02 16.83
CA GLY A 147 -1.66 8.22 16.72
C GLY A 147 -0.44 7.96 15.84
N PHE A 148 0.56 8.81 15.93
CA PHE A 148 1.78 8.69 15.14
C PHE A 148 3.03 8.92 15.98
N ILE A 149 4.10 8.20 15.64
CA ILE A 149 5.46 8.37 16.15
C ILE A 149 6.38 8.85 15.05
N ASP A 150 7.48 9.50 15.44
CA ASP A 150 8.61 9.79 14.56
C ASP A 150 9.61 8.60 14.50
N LEU A 151 10.67 8.74 13.70
CA LEU A 151 11.73 7.73 13.54
C LEU A 151 12.49 7.41 14.84
N LYS A 152 12.40 8.27 15.86
CA LYS A 152 12.98 8.04 17.20
C LYS A 152 12.01 7.39 18.17
N GLY A 153 10.76 7.18 17.76
CA GLY A 153 9.70 6.61 18.58
C GLY A 153 8.96 7.61 19.47
N ALA A 154 9.22 8.92 19.32
CA ALA A 154 8.49 9.94 20.05
C ALA A 154 7.08 10.10 19.47
N LEU A 155 6.07 10.17 20.35
CA LEU A 155 4.69 10.45 19.95
C LEU A 155 4.57 11.88 19.43
N VAL A 156 4.48 12.05 18.11
CA VAL A 156 4.29 13.36 17.46
C VAL A 156 2.81 13.71 17.33
N ILE A 157 1.95 12.70 17.23
CA ILE A 157 0.50 12.85 17.27
C ILE A 157 -0.04 11.85 18.29
N LYS A 158 -0.63 12.35 19.38
CA LYS A 158 -1.15 11.49 20.46
C LYS A 158 -2.22 10.54 19.94
N PRO A 159 -2.28 9.29 20.46
CA PRO A 159 -3.35 8.34 20.13
C PRO A 159 -4.71 8.87 20.60
N THR A 160 -5.47 9.49 19.69
CA THR A 160 -6.80 10.10 19.95
C THR A 160 -7.84 9.69 18.92
N TYR A 161 -7.42 9.18 17.77
CA TYR A 161 -8.30 8.83 16.66
C TYR A 161 -8.73 7.37 16.71
N ASP A 162 -9.96 7.08 16.29
CA ASP A 162 -10.49 5.71 16.21
C ASP A 162 -9.84 4.92 15.06
N PHE A 163 -9.34 5.61 14.07
CA PHE A 163 -8.54 5.04 12.99
C PHE A 163 -7.75 6.13 12.26
N VAL A 164 -6.57 5.78 11.74
CA VAL A 164 -5.77 6.64 10.86
C VAL A 164 -5.17 5.81 9.71
N ARG A 165 -4.83 6.47 8.62
CA ARG A 165 -3.99 5.91 7.54
C ARG A 165 -2.62 6.58 7.54
N ASP A 166 -1.68 5.96 6.83
CA ASP A 166 -0.33 6.50 6.67
C ASP A 166 -0.38 7.87 5.99
N PHE A 167 0.64 8.68 6.23
CA PHE A 167 0.81 9.95 5.55
C PHE A 167 1.01 9.73 4.04
N SER A 168 0.42 10.59 3.26
CA SER A 168 0.58 10.66 1.81
C SER A 168 0.46 12.12 1.38
N GLU A 169 1.46 12.62 0.71
CA GLU A 169 1.55 14.01 0.26
C GLU A 169 1.38 15.05 1.39
N GLY A 170 1.92 14.74 2.58
CA GLY A 170 1.91 15.61 3.76
C GLY A 170 0.65 15.55 4.61
N LEU A 171 -0.34 14.75 4.24
CA LEU A 171 -1.60 14.60 4.97
C LEU A 171 -1.91 13.15 5.33
N ALA A 172 -2.49 12.95 6.50
CA ALA A 172 -3.00 11.65 6.93
C ALA A 172 -4.51 11.67 7.10
N VAL A 173 -5.13 10.58 6.71
CA VAL A 173 -6.55 10.35 6.92
C VAL A 173 -6.79 9.96 8.37
N PHE A 174 -7.82 10.52 9.01
CA PHE A 174 -8.29 10.07 10.31
C PHE A 174 -9.81 9.82 10.32
N ARG A 175 -10.25 9.00 11.26
CA ARG A 175 -11.68 8.76 11.53
C ARG A 175 -11.98 9.00 13.00
N VAL A 176 -13.16 9.60 13.25
CA VAL A 176 -13.80 9.69 14.55
C VAL A 176 -15.10 8.92 14.49
N GLY A 177 -15.33 8.06 15.47
CA GLY A 177 -16.48 7.16 15.54
C GLY A 177 -16.18 5.76 14.98
N ASN A 178 -17.19 4.91 15.00
CA ASN A 178 -17.04 3.49 14.63
C ASN A 178 -16.88 3.31 13.10
N GLU A 179 -16.66 2.08 12.67
CA GLU A 179 -16.40 1.76 11.27
C GLU A 179 -17.59 2.05 10.33
N ARG A 180 -18.81 1.95 10.82
CA ARG A 180 -20.04 2.07 10.01
C ARG A 180 -20.51 3.51 9.87
N THR A 181 -20.47 4.29 10.96
CA THR A 181 -21.07 5.62 11.04
C THR A 181 -20.04 6.72 11.31
N GLY A 182 -18.81 6.37 11.59
CA GLY A 182 -17.74 7.31 11.85
C GLY A 182 -17.47 8.21 10.65
N LYS A 183 -17.08 9.43 10.94
CA LYS A 183 -16.74 10.44 9.93
C LYS A 183 -15.22 10.56 9.77
N TRP A 184 -14.83 10.89 8.57
CA TRP A 184 -13.44 10.94 8.14
C TRP A 184 -13.02 12.37 7.80
N GLY A 185 -11.76 12.68 8.08
CA GLY A 185 -11.13 13.95 7.78
C GLY A 185 -9.64 13.79 7.51
N PHE A 186 -8.91 14.92 7.51
CA PHE A 186 -7.48 14.96 7.25
C PHE A 186 -6.75 15.80 8.29
N ILE A 187 -5.58 15.33 8.71
CA ILE A 187 -4.62 16.02 9.56
C ILE A 187 -3.31 16.24 8.80
N ASP A 188 -2.60 17.32 9.15
CA ASP A 188 -1.24 17.53 8.66
C ASP A 188 -0.21 16.78 9.53
N ASN A 189 1.06 16.92 9.18
CA ASN A 189 2.17 16.26 9.83
C ASN A 189 2.45 16.73 11.27
N THR A 190 1.81 17.81 11.74
CA THR A 190 1.82 18.27 13.13
C THR A 190 0.65 17.76 13.96
N GLY A 191 -0.31 17.12 13.31
CA GLY A 191 -1.59 16.68 13.91
C GLY A 191 -2.68 17.74 13.89
N LYS A 192 -2.45 18.89 13.25
CA LYS A 192 -3.48 19.91 13.05
C LYS A 192 -4.53 19.38 12.08
N VAL A 193 -5.80 19.52 12.46
CA VAL A 193 -6.92 19.16 11.61
C VAL A 193 -7.04 20.19 10.48
N ILE A 194 -6.77 19.72 9.25
CA ILE A 194 -6.94 20.52 8.02
C ILE A 194 -8.36 20.41 7.50
N VAL A 195 -8.90 19.19 7.53
CA VAL A 195 -10.29 18.93 7.14
C VAL A 195 -10.98 18.19 8.27
N LYS A 196 -12.01 18.80 8.85
CA LYS A 196 -12.81 18.19 9.93
C LYS A 196 -13.40 16.86 9.49
N ALA A 197 -13.64 15.96 10.44
CA ALA A 197 -14.30 14.69 10.21
C ALA A 197 -15.75 14.93 9.74
N GLN A 198 -16.00 14.90 8.44
CA GLN A 198 -17.30 15.19 7.83
C GLN A 198 -17.72 14.23 6.72
N PHE A 199 -16.77 13.55 6.09
CA PHE A 199 -17.04 12.62 5.00
C PHE A 199 -17.36 11.21 5.51
N ASP A 200 -18.18 10.47 4.78
CA ASP A 200 -18.52 9.09 5.11
C ASP A 200 -17.42 8.11 4.74
N LYS A 201 -16.54 8.47 3.81
CA LYS A 201 -15.30 7.77 3.50
C LYS A 201 -14.32 8.71 2.82
N VAL A 202 -13.03 8.52 3.10
CA VAL A 202 -11.95 9.22 2.40
C VAL A 202 -10.82 8.24 2.08
N PHE A 203 -10.00 8.62 1.13
CA PHE A 203 -8.81 7.88 0.73
C PHE A 203 -7.60 8.82 0.79
N PRO A 204 -6.37 8.27 0.88
CA PRO A 204 -5.17 9.08 0.85
C PRO A 204 -5.07 9.98 -0.38
N PHE A 205 -4.28 11.03 -0.27
CA PHE A 205 -4.00 11.91 -1.40
C PHE A 205 -3.18 11.19 -2.48
N SER A 206 -3.47 11.51 -3.71
CA SER A 206 -2.71 11.14 -4.90
C SER A 206 -2.83 12.28 -5.93
N GLU A 207 -1.70 12.78 -6.41
CA GLU A 207 -1.63 13.89 -7.37
C GLU A 207 -2.41 15.14 -6.90
N GLY A 208 -2.27 15.48 -5.62
CA GLY A 208 -2.91 16.64 -4.99
C GLY A 208 -4.42 16.52 -4.78
N ARG A 209 -5.00 15.35 -4.97
CA ARG A 209 -6.44 15.08 -4.80
C ARG A 209 -6.68 13.89 -3.88
N ALA A 210 -7.72 14.00 -3.05
CA ALA A 210 -8.21 12.87 -2.28
C ALA A 210 -9.63 12.52 -2.69
N LEU A 211 -9.86 11.22 -2.88
CA LEU A 211 -11.19 10.68 -3.15
C LEU A 211 -12.00 10.70 -1.86
N VAL A 212 -13.20 11.28 -1.91
CA VAL A 212 -14.13 11.34 -0.79
C VAL A 212 -15.49 10.79 -1.19
N ARG A 213 -16.22 10.23 -0.23
CA ARG A 213 -17.61 9.82 -0.39
C ARG A 213 -18.48 10.58 0.58
N VAL A 214 -19.62 11.07 0.08
CA VAL A 214 -20.71 11.66 0.87
C VAL A 214 -21.95 10.81 0.69
N GLY A 215 -22.56 10.42 1.80
CA GLY A 215 -23.69 9.49 1.87
C GLY A 215 -23.28 8.07 2.27
N ASP A 216 -24.27 7.24 2.51
CA ASP A 216 -24.13 5.88 3.02
C ASP A 216 -23.45 4.91 2.00
N PHE A 217 -23.33 3.66 2.41
CA PHE A 217 -22.67 2.63 1.55
C PHE A 217 -23.47 2.35 0.26
N LYS A 218 -24.81 2.47 0.29
CA LYS A 218 -25.67 2.13 -0.86
C LYS A 218 -25.81 3.30 -1.84
N ASN A 219 -26.01 4.50 -1.33
CA ASN A 219 -26.42 5.67 -2.12
C ASN A 219 -25.37 6.78 -2.15
N GLY A 220 -24.29 6.64 -1.37
CA GLY A 220 -23.25 7.65 -1.29
C GLY A 220 -22.53 7.83 -2.62
N LYS A 221 -22.20 9.08 -2.94
CA LYS A 221 -21.50 9.47 -4.16
C LYS A 221 -20.05 9.87 -3.86
N PHE A 222 -19.19 9.55 -4.82
CA PHE A 222 -17.78 9.89 -4.80
C PHE A 222 -17.51 11.21 -5.51
N GLY A 223 -16.59 11.98 -4.96
CA GLY A 223 -16.04 13.20 -5.51
C GLY A 223 -14.62 13.39 -5.06
N TYR A 224 -14.02 14.54 -5.32
CA TYR A 224 -12.62 14.79 -4.97
C TYR A 224 -12.46 16.13 -4.25
N VAL A 225 -11.52 16.16 -3.29
CA VAL A 225 -11.11 17.37 -2.57
C VAL A 225 -9.64 17.66 -2.80
N ASP A 226 -9.27 18.94 -2.69
CA ASP A 226 -7.86 19.35 -2.64
C ASP A 226 -7.29 19.25 -1.21
N LYS A 227 -6.00 19.58 -1.05
CA LYS A 227 -5.29 19.52 0.23
C LYS A 227 -5.82 20.48 1.30
N MET A 228 -6.61 21.46 0.92
CA MET A 228 -7.29 22.39 1.84
C MET A 228 -8.69 21.92 2.21
N GLY A 229 -9.13 20.79 1.65
CA GLY A 229 -10.47 20.21 1.87
C GLY A 229 -11.58 20.84 1.01
N LYS A 230 -11.23 21.71 0.06
CA LYS A 230 -12.17 22.26 -0.89
C LYS A 230 -12.62 21.18 -1.86
N ILE A 231 -13.92 21.03 -2.04
CA ILE A 231 -14.49 20.13 -3.05
C ILE A 231 -14.13 20.66 -4.44
N VAL A 232 -13.29 19.94 -5.16
CA VAL A 232 -12.89 20.24 -6.54
C VAL A 232 -13.84 19.56 -7.52
N VAL A 233 -14.20 18.32 -7.23
CA VAL A 233 -15.19 17.58 -8.01
C VAL A 233 -16.33 17.20 -7.06
N LYS A 234 -17.53 17.73 -7.32
CA LYS A 234 -18.70 17.44 -6.48
C LYS A 234 -18.98 15.94 -6.43
N PRO A 235 -19.37 15.39 -5.26
CA PRO A 235 -19.81 14.01 -5.14
C PRO A 235 -20.97 13.71 -6.08
N GLN A 236 -20.71 12.92 -7.13
CA GLN A 236 -21.68 12.59 -8.18
C GLN A 236 -21.50 11.21 -8.79
N PHE A 237 -20.35 10.55 -8.55
CA PHE A 237 -20.03 9.26 -9.13
C PHE A 237 -20.44 8.11 -8.19
N ASP A 238 -20.93 7.01 -8.77
CA ASP A 238 -21.26 5.79 -8.02
C ASP A 238 -20.01 4.99 -7.64
N SER A 239 -18.95 5.13 -8.41
CA SER A 239 -17.62 4.61 -8.12
C SER A 239 -16.55 5.52 -8.68
N ALA A 240 -15.41 5.57 -8.01
CA ALA A 240 -14.26 6.34 -8.48
C ALA A 240 -12.97 5.76 -7.88
N TYR A 241 -11.83 6.04 -8.51
CA TYR A 241 -10.50 5.65 -8.07
C TYR A 241 -9.59 6.87 -7.90
N HIS A 242 -8.37 6.64 -7.45
CA HIS A 242 -7.36 7.69 -7.31
C HIS A 242 -6.93 8.24 -8.67
N PHE A 243 -6.36 9.43 -8.65
CA PHE A 243 -5.67 9.97 -9.83
C PHE A 243 -4.37 9.19 -10.08
N SER A 244 -4.10 8.97 -11.34
CA SER A 244 -2.86 8.40 -11.88
C SER A 244 -2.59 9.02 -13.23
N GLU A 245 -1.41 9.64 -13.39
CA GLU A 245 -1.01 10.35 -14.62
C GLU A 245 -2.03 11.44 -15.04
N GLY A 246 -2.54 12.19 -14.05
CA GLY A 246 -3.50 13.29 -14.27
C GLY A 246 -4.95 12.88 -14.52
N LEU A 247 -5.27 11.59 -14.52
CA LEU A 247 -6.59 11.05 -14.80
C LEU A 247 -7.09 10.12 -13.70
N ALA A 248 -8.39 10.18 -13.42
CA ALA A 248 -9.06 9.25 -12.52
C ALA A 248 -10.23 8.56 -13.22
N ASN A 249 -10.33 7.26 -13.04
CA ASN A 249 -11.48 6.51 -13.51
C ASN A 249 -12.68 6.72 -12.60
N VAL A 250 -13.81 7.04 -13.22
CA VAL A 250 -15.08 7.33 -12.55
C VAL A 250 -16.22 6.59 -13.23
N ALA A 251 -17.22 6.20 -12.47
CA ALA A 251 -18.38 5.48 -13.00
C ALA A 251 -19.71 6.07 -12.54
N VAL A 252 -20.72 5.89 -13.41
CA VAL A 252 -22.12 6.10 -13.12
C VAL A 252 -22.87 4.81 -13.41
N GLY A 253 -23.92 4.53 -12.64
CA GLY A 253 -24.68 3.30 -12.71
C GLY A 253 -24.19 2.23 -11.72
N VAL A 254 -25.00 1.21 -11.53
CA VAL A 254 -24.74 0.10 -10.60
C VAL A 254 -24.87 -1.26 -11.34
N GLY A 255 -24.20 -2.28 -10.82
CA GLY A 255 -24.26 -3.63 -11.41
C GLY A 255 -23.80 -3.64 -12.86
N SER A 256 -24.59 -4.27 -13.75
CA SER A 256 -24.35 -4.40 -15.19
C SER A 256 -24.41 -3.06 -15.94
N ASP A 257 -25.16 -2.10 -15.43
CA ASP A 257 -25.37 -0.80 -16.08
C ASP A 257 -24.27 0.21 -15.76
N ARG A 258 -23.29 -0.19 -14.93
CA ARG A 258 -22.15 0.64 -14.58
C ARG A 258 -21.29 0.90 -15.80
N LYS A 259 -21.11 2.19 -16.12
CA LYS A 259 -20.23 2.66 -17.19
C LYS A 259 -19.11 3.52 -16.61
N TRP A 260 -17.89 3.19 -17.01
CA TRP A 260 -16.67 3.86 -16.60
C TRP A 260 -16.15 4.78 -17.69
N GLY A 261 -15.58 5.90 -17.28
CA GLY A 261 -14.83 6.86 -18.09
C GLY A 261 -13.73 7.47 -17.25
N TYR A 262 -13.15 8.55 -17.74
CA TYR A 262 -12.04 9.23 -17.04
C TYR A 262 -12.30 10.72 -16.93
N VAL A 263 -11.87 11.28 -15.80
CA VAL A 263 -11.89 12.73 -15.54
C VAL A 263 -10.47 13.22 -15.26
N ASP A 264 -10.20 14.48 -15.59
CA ASP A 264 -8.97 15.17 -15.21
C ASP A 264 -9.04 15.69 -13.75
N VAL A 265 -7.93 16.27 -13.28
CA VAL A 265 -7.80 16.81 -11.91
C VAL A 265 -8.77 17.97 -11.59
N ALA A 266 -9.39 18.58 -12.60
CA ALA A 266 -10.44 19.59 -12.45
C ALA A 266 -11.85 18.97 -12.49
N GLY A 267 -11.96 17.67 -12.76
CA GLY A 267 -13.24 16.95 -12.86
C GLY A 267 -13.91 17.01 -14.23
N LYS A 268 -13.20 17.54 -15.26
CA LYS A 268 -13.69 17.53 -16.64
C LYS A 268 -13.60 16.11 -17.19
N VAL A 269 -14.68 15.64 -17.82
CA VAL A 269 -14.70 14.33 -18.50
C VAL A 269 -13.76 14.39 -19.71
N VAL A 270 -12.72 13.59 -19.67
CA VAL A 270 -11.74 13.44 -20.76
C VAL A 270 -12.11 12.26 -21.66
N VAL A 271 -12.54 11.16 -21.06
CA VAL A 271 -13.04 9.99 -21.78
C VAL A 271 -14.45 9.68 -21.29
N ALA A 272 -15.39 9.66 -22.23
CA ALA A 272 -16.80 9.40 -21.93
C ALA A 272 -17.02 8.05 -21.25
N LYS A 273 -18.04 7.95 -20.40
CA LYS A 273 -18.38 6.73 -19.65
C LYS A 273 -18.97 5.68 -20.58
N GLN A 274 -18.14 4.76 -21.02
CA GLN A 274 -18.51 3.72 -21.99
C GLN A 274 -17.97 2.32 -21.69
N PHE A 275 -16.97 2.22 -20.81
CA PHE A 275 -16.30 0.95 -20.52
C PHE A 275 -16.99 0.18 -19.40
N SER A 276 -16.94 -1.15 -19.46
CA SER A 276 -17.43 -2.03 -18.40
C SER A 276 -16.40 -2.21 -17.27
N LYS A 277 -15.10 -2.10 -17.58
CA LYS A 277 -14.01 -2.18 -16.59
C LYS A 277 -12.82 -1.32 -17.05
N PRO A 278 -12.38 -0.37 -16.23
CA PRO A 278 -11.17 0.43 -16.48
C PRO A 278 -9.97 -0.14 -15.71
N SER A 279 -8.76 0.28 -16.09
CA SER A 279 -7.59 0.31 -15.21
C SER A 279 -7.10 1.76 -15.04
N ASP A 280 -6.18 1.96 -14.08
CA ASP A 280 -5.47 3.22 -13.99
C ASP A 280 -4.56 3.40 -15.20
N PHE A 281 -4.20 4.66 -15.51
CA PHE A 281 -3.18 4.96 -16.50
C PHE A 281 -1.80 4.60 -15.96
N ILE A 282 -1.00 3.94 -16.78
CA ILE A 282 0.39 3.57 -16.50
C ILE A 282 1.19 3.72 -17.78
N ASN A 283 2.19 4.61 -17.78
CA ASN A 283 3.00 4.95 -18.97
C ASN A 283 2.14 5.42 -20.15
N GLY A 284 1.16 6.28 -19.89
CA GLY A 284 0.27 6.86 -20.89
C GLY A 284 -0.82 5.93 -21.43
N LEU A 285 -0.97 4.73 -20.88
CA LEU A 285 -1.94 3.72 -21.36
C LEU A 285 -2.81 3.19 -20.22
N ALA A 286 -4.07 2.95 -20.51
CA ALA A 286 -5.00 2.27 -19.63
C ALA A 286 -5.64 1.07 -20.32
N LEU A 287 -5.74 -0.05 -19.63
CA LEU A 287 -6.48 -1.21 -20.10
C LEU A 287 -7.97 -1.00 -19.81
N VAL A 288 -8.79 -1.12 -20.85
CA VAL A 288 -10.25 -1.00 -20.71
C VAL A 288 -10.95 -2.23 -21.30
N ARG A 289 -12.10 -2.56 -20.74
CA ARG A 289 -13.02 -3.56 -21.29
C ARG A 289 -14.29 -2.85 -21.77
N ILE A 290 -14.68 -3.12 -22.99
CA ILE A 290 -15.93 -2.65 -23.59
C ILE A 290 -17.08 -3.51 -23.15
#